data_bf10d2f961683bb093074f1b10bfe967
#
_entry.id   bf10d2f961683bb093074f1b10bfe967
#
_cell.length_a   1.000
_cell.length_b   1.000
_cell.length_c   1.000
_cell.angle_alpha   90.00
_cell.angle_beta   90.00
_cell.angle_gamma   90.00
#
_symmetry.space_group_name_H-M   'P 1'
#
loop_
_entity.id
_entity.type
_entity.pdbx_description
1 polymer ?
#
loop_
_entity_poly.entity_id
_entity_poly.type
_entity_poly.pdbx_seq_one_letter_code
_entity_poly.pdbx_strand_id
1 'polypeptide(L)'
;MKILLAIDGSDFTDKMIAYVTYHPELFGANNQYSGLTVRTQVSGRARSMVGKETVDDYHSDEAEEVLAPARSAMAKAGIQLETMFRLGPLGETIAEVAEAGGYDLIVMGSHGHGSLVNLVMGSVATEVLKASKVPVLLVR
;
A
#
# COMPACT_ATOMS: atom_id res chain seq x y z
N MET A 1 8.60 10.36 12.35
CA MET A 1 8.95 9.46 11.23
C MET A 1 8.03 9.69 10.05
N LYS A 2 8.51 9.38 8.88
CA LYS A 2 7.71 9.33 7.66
C LYS A 2 7.42 7.88 7.31
N ILE A 3 6.15 7.49 7.33
CA ILE A 3 5.70 6.10 7.28
C ILE A 3 4.87 5.87 6.01
N LEU A 4 5.24 4.84 5.26
CA LEU A 4 4.51 4.40 4.08
C LEU A 4 3.67 3.17 4.42
N LEU A 5 2.35 3.26 4.20
CA LEU A 5 1.42 2.15 4.36
C LEU A 5 1.11 1.56 2.98
N ALA A 6 1.48 0.31 2.75
CA ALA A 6 1.14 -0.39 1.50
C ALA A 6 -0.26 -0.99 1.62
N ILE A 7 -1.18 -0.51 0.80
CA ILE A 7 -2.62 -0.75 0.90
C ILE A 7 -3.10 -1.48 -0.36
N ASP A 8 -3.70 -2.65 -0.21
CA ASP A 8 -4.26 -3.42 -1.32
C ASP A 8 -5.76 -3.74 -1.18
N GLY A 9 -6.37 -3.32 -0.07
CA GLY A 9 -7.79 -3.56 0.21
C GLY A 9 -8.12 -4.97 0.66
N SER A 10 -7.12 -5.82 0.94
CA SER A 10 -7.34 -7.14 1.53
C SER A 10 -7.64 -7.06 3.02
N ASP A 11 -8.01 -8.19 3.62
CA ASP A 11 -8.18 -8.31 5.07
C ASP A 11 -6.91 -7.92 5.85
N PHE A 12 -5.75 -8.11 5.24
CA PHE A 12 -4.46 -7.71 5.84
C PHE A 12 -4.26 -6.20 5.83
N THR A 13 -4.85 -5.46 4.88
CA THR A 13 -4.92 -4.00 4.95
C THR A 13 -5.71 -3.58 6.19
N ASP A 14 -6.85 -4.18 6.45
CA ASP A 14 -7.67 -3.86 7.62
C ASP A 14 -6.93 -4.16 8.93
N LYS A 15 -6.26 -5.29 9.01
CA LYS A 15 -5.41 -5.65 10.15
C LYS A 15 -4.26 -4.67 10.35
N MET A 16 -3.62 -4.24 9.28
CA MET A 16 -2.54 -3.25 9.33
C MET A 16 -3.05 -1.90 9.83
N ILE A 17 -4.15 -1.40 9.29
CA ILE A 17 -4.75 -0.13 9.72
C ILE A 17 -5.17 -0.22 11.20
N ALA A 18 -5.78 -1.32 11.61
CA ALA A 18 -6.13 -1.56 13.02
C ALA A 18 -4.88 -1.53 13.90
N TYR A 19 -3.82 -2.21 13.50
CA TYR A 19 -2.57 -2.22 14.24
C TYR A 19 -1.99 -0.81 14.43
N VAL A 20 -1.93 -0.04 13.37
CA VAL A 20 -1.41 1.35 13.40
C VAL A 20 -2.27 2.23 14.29
N THR A 21 -3.59 2.13 14.20
CA THR A 21 -4.52 2.99 14.96
C THR A 21 -4.65 2.61 16.44
N TYR A 22 -4.41 1.35 16.79
CA TYR A 22 -4.49 0.88 18.18
C TYR A 22 -3.18 0.97 18.97
N HIS A 23 -2.09 1.39 18.31
CA HIS A 23 -0.77 1.54 18.96
C HIS A 23 -0.25 2.99 18.85
N PRO A 24 -0.94 3.96 19.47
CA PRO A 24 -0.56 5.37 19.37
C PRO A 24 0.83 5.67 19.96
N GLU A 25 1.34 4.81 20.82
CA GLU A 25 2.70 4.90 21.37
C GLU A 25 3.78 4.70 20.31
N LEU A 26 3.48 3.91 19.26
CA LEU A 26 4.38 3.69 18.12
C LEU A 26 4.00 4.54 16.92
N PHE A 27 2.70 4.73 16.69
CA PHE A 27 2.12 5.32 15.50
C PHE A 27 1.28 6.55 15.83
N GLY A 28 1.82 7.46 16.62
CA GLY A 28 1.13 8.69 17.00
C GLY A 28 0.92 9.67 15.85
N ALA A 29 0.10 10.68 16.09
CA ALA A 29 -0.24 11.73 15.13
C ALA A 29 0.96 12.62 14.73
N ASN A 30 2.07 12.54 15.44
CA ASN A 30 3.30 13.28 15.14
C ASN A 30 4.08 12.73 13.95
N ASN A 31 3.72 11.53 13.47
CA ASN A 31 4.31 10.95 12.27
C ASN A 31 3.57 11.43 11.02
N GLN A 32 4.26 11.39 9.88
CA GLN A 32 3.65 11.61 8.57
C GLN A 32 3.31 10.27 7.94
N TYR A 33 2.07 10.12 7.50
CA TYR A 33 1.58 8.88 6.92
C TYR A 33 1.17 9.04 5.47
N SER A 34 1.66 8.16 4.62
CA SER A 34 1.24 8.06 3.23
C SER A 34 0.74 6.64 2.94
N GLY A 35 -0.46 6.55 2.38
CA GLY A 35 -1.04 5.30 1.90
C GLY A 35 -0.78 5.14 0.40
N LEU A 36 -0.15 4.05 0.04
CA LEU A 36 0.17 3.71 -1.35
C LEU A 36 -0.58 2.46 -1.77
N THR A 37 -1.32 2.55 -2.88
CA THR A 37 -1.75 1.36 -3.61
C THR A 37 -1.03 1.29 -4.95
N VAL A 38 -0.62 0.09 -5.32
CA VAL A 38 0.04 -0.20 -6.59
C VAL A 38 -0.79 -1.20 -7.38
N ARG A 39 -0.95 -0.94 -8.66
CA ARG A 39 -1.59 -1.86 -9.59
C ARG A 39 -0.64 -2.22 -10.72
N THR A 40 -0.75 -3.43 -11.23
CA THR A 40 -0.03 -3.83 -12.42
C THR A 40 -0.59 -3.10 -13.64
N GLN A 41 0.29 -2.73 -14.56
CA GLN A 41 -0.15 -2.10 -15.80
C GLN A 41 -0.96 -3.06 -16.65
N VAL A 42 -2.04 -2.56 -17.24
CA VAL A 42 -2.76 -3.29 -18.29
C VAL A 42 -1.84 -3.44 -19.50
N SER A 43 -1.85 -4.61 -20.14
CA SER A 43 -1.01 -4.88 -21.32
C SER A 43 -1.23 -3.81 -22.39
N GLY A 44 -0.16 -3.50 -23.15
CA GLY A 44 -0.23 -2.52 -24.23
C GLY A 44 -1.33 -2.82 -25.25
N ARG A 45 -1.65 -4.11 -25.47
CA ARG A 45 -2.72 -4.55 -26.35
C ARG A 45 -4.11 -4.17 -25.80
N ALA A 46 -4.34 -4.34 -24.50
CA ALA A 46 -5.59 -3.94 -23.87
C ALA A 46 -5.74 -2.41 -23.85
N ARG A 47 -4.65 -1.66 -23.62
CA ARG A 47 -4.66 -0.19 -23.67
C ARG A 47 -5.01 0.34 -25.05
N SER A 48 -4.51 -0.26 -26.11
CA SER A 48 -4.82 0.15 -27.48
C SER A 48 -6.26 -0.16 -27.88
N MET A 49 -6.91 -1.15 -27.26
CA MET A 49 -8.30 -1.50 -27.54
C MET A 49 -9.33 -0.58 -26.86
N VAL A 50 -9.06 -0.09 -25.64
CA VAL A 50 -9.99 0.73 -24.85
C VAL A 50 -9.58 2.19 -24.70
N GLY A 51 -8.38 2.55 -25.16
CA GLY A 51 -7.80 3.88 -25.01
C GLY A 51 -7.08 4.08 -23.66
N LYS A 52 -6.03 4.88 -23.69
CA LYS A 52 -5.17 5.13 -22.53
C LYS A 52 -5.92 5.84 -21.40
N GLU A 53 -6.68 6.88 -21.73
CA GLU A 53 -7.42 7.69 -20.77
C GLU A 53 -8.44 6.87 -19.99
N THR A 54 -9.21 6.01 -20.67
CA THR A 54 -10.20 5.12 -20.03
C THR A 54 -9.53 4.12 -19.09
N VAL A 55 -8.36 3.59 -19.45
CA VAL A 55 -7.59 2.66 -18.61
C VAL A 55 -7.03 3.36 -17.37
N ASP A 56 -6.50 4.57 -17.53
CA ASP A 56 -5.96 5.35 -16.42
C ASP A 56 -7.06 5.76 -15.44
N ASP A 57 -8.25 6.16 -15.92
CA ASP A 57 -9.43 6.47 -15.11
C ASP A 57 -9.91 5.23 -14.34
N TYR A 58 -9.96 4.07 -14.97
CA TYR A 58 -10.34 2.81 -14.35
C TYR A 58 -9.40 2.44 -13.20
N HIS A 59 -8.09 2.54 -13.40
CA HIS A 59 -7.11 2.28 -12.34
C HIS A 59 -7.18 3.28 -11.20
N SER A 60 -7.45 4.54 -11.50
CA SER A 60 -7.64 5.59 -10.49
C SER A 60 -8.86 5.33 -9.63
N ASP A 61 -9.98 4.93 -10.24
CA ASP A 61 -11.22 4.60 -9.54
C ASP A 61 -11.06 3.37 -8.64
N GLU A 62 -10.40 2.31 -9.13
CA GLU A 62 -10.08 1.13 -8.33
C GLU A 62 -9.16 1.47 -7.14
N ALA A 63 -8.18 2.35 -7.37
CA ALA A 63 -7.30 2.79 -6.31
C ALA A 63 -8.06 3.54 -5.21
N GLU A 64 -8.99 4.40 -5.58
CA GLU A 64 -9.80 5.15 -4.62
C GLU A 64 -10.72 4.25 -3.80
N GLU A 65 -11.29 3.20 -4.41
CA GLU A 65 -12.09 2.20 -3.69
C GLU A 65 -11.31 1.53 -2.56
N VAL A 66 -10.02 1.37 -2.74
CA VAL A 66 -9.12 0.73 -1.76
C VAL A 66 -8.60 1.74 -0.73
N LEU A 67 -8.28 2.96 -1.18
CA LEU A 67 -7.64 3.98 -0.35
C LEU A 67 -8.62 4.75 0.53
N ALA A 68 -9.84 4.99 0.06
CA ALA A 68 -10.83 5.78 0.80
C ALA A 68 -11.21 5.15 2.15
N PRO A 69 -11.47 3.82 2.27
CA PRO A 69 -11.72 3.19 3.56
C PRO A 69 -10.55 3.32 4.53
N ALA A 70 -9.32 3.16 4.06
CA ALA A 70 -8.12 3.31 4.87
C ALA A 70 -7.96 4.76 5.39
N ARG A 71 -8.15 5.73 4.50
CA ARG A 71 -8.12 7.15 4.84
C ARG A 71 -9.16 7.49 5.92
N SER A 72 -10.39 6.98 5.76
CA SER A 72 -11.47 7.18 6.72
C SER A 72 -11.17 6.56 8.08
N ALA A 73 -10.65 5.34 8.12
CA ALA A 73 -10.30 4.65 9.36
C ALA A 73 -9.16 5.38 10.11
N MET A 74 -8.15 5.85 9.40
CA MET A 74 -7.05 6.63 9.98
C MET A 74 -7.55 7.96 10.54
N ALA A 75 -8.44 8.66 9.80
CA ALA A 75 -9.03 9.93 10.23
C ALA A 75 -9.85 9.78 11.53
N LYS A 76 -10.58 8.69 11.69
CA LYS A 76 -11.32 8.37 12.94
C LYS A 76 -10.39 8.22 14.15
N ALA A 77 -9.15 7.80 13.91
CA ALA A 77 -8.11 7.72 14.95
C ALA A 77 -7.31 9.03 15.12
N GLY A 78 -7.72 10.11 14.46
CA GLY A 78 -7.03 11.40 14.52
C GLY A 78 -5.75 11.47 13.71
N ILE A 79 -5.55 10.57 12.75
CA ILE A 79 -4.36 10.50 11.92
C ILE A 79 -4.72 10.89 10.48
N GLN A 80 -4.02 11.87 9.94
CA GLN A 80 -4.16 12.25 8.56
C GLN A 80 -3.35 11.30 7.67
N LEU A 81 -4.00 10.69 6.67
CA LEU A 81 -3.38 9.81 5.69
C LEU A 81 -3.40 10.50 4.31
N GLU A 82 -2.23 10.84 3.80
CA GLU A 82 -2.09 11.21 2.39
C GLU A 82 -2.12 9.95 1.55
N THR A 83 -2.78 9.98 0.40
CA THR A 83 -2.93 8.79 -0.43
C THR A 83 -2.34 8.99 -1.81
N MET A 84 -1.74 7.95 -2.34
CA MET A 84 -1.17 7.94 -3.68
C MET A 84 -1.38 6.59 -4.35
N PHE A 85 -1.31 6.61 -5.65
CA PHE A 85 -1.50 5.46 -6.52
C PHE A 85 -0.36 5.39 -7.53
N ARG A 86 0.12 4.19 -7.83
CA ARG A 86 1.15 3.94 -8.83
C ARG A 86 0.82 2.71 -9.67
N LEU A 87 1.28 2.72 -10.90
CA LEU A 87 1.26 1.56 -11.80
C LEU A 87 2.68 0.97 -11.90
N GLY A 88 2.79 -0.34 -11.85
CA GLY A 88 4.06 -1.03 -11.97
C GLY A 88 4.07 -2.40 -11.30
N PRO A 89 5.23 -3.06 -11.26
CA PRO A 89 5.44 -4.25 -10.45
C PRO A 89 5.22 -3.93 -8.97
N LEU A 90 4.43 -4.74 -8.28
CA LEU A 90 3.90 -4.38 -6.95
C LEU A 90 5.01 -4.12 -5.92
N GLY A 91 5.83 -5.09 -5.63
CA GLY A 91 6.84 -4.98 -4.57
C GLY A 91 7.97 -4.00 -4.90
N GLU A 92 8.44 -4.00 -6.14
CA GLU A 92 9.48 -3.08 -6.61
C GLU A 92 9.01 -1.62 -6.54
N THR A 93 7.78 -1.35 -6.97
CA THR A 93 7.21 -0.01 -6.95
C THR A 93 7.04 0.51 -5.52
N ILE A 94 6.61 -0.33 -4.59
CA ILE A 94 6.54 0.04 -3.16
C ILE A 94 7.93 0.42 -2.64
N ALA A 95 8.94 -0.39 -2.94
CA ALA A 95 10.32 -0.14 -2.54
C ALA A 95 10.87 1.17 -3.13
N GLU A 96 10.66 1.40 -4.42
CA GLU A 96 11.07 2.64 -5.11
C GLU A 96 10.43 3.88 -4.50
N VAL A 97 9.12 3.85 -4.25
CA VAL A 97 8.40 4.97 -3.61
C VAL A 97 8.94 5.23 -2.22
N ALA A 98 9.19 4.19 -1.45
CA ALA A 98 9.72 4.32 -0.10
C ALA A 98 11.11 4.96 -0.08
N GLU A 99 12.01 4.52 -0.94
CA GLU A 99 13.37 5.05 -1.03
C GLU A 99 13.40 6.47 -1.60
N ALA A 100 12.74 6.70 -2.73
CA ALA A 100 12.70 8.01 -3.38
C ALA A 100 11.99 9.06 -2.52
N GLY A 101 10.98 8.66 -1.76
CA GLY A 101 10.23 9.55 -0.88
C GLY A 101 10.89 9.80 0.48
N GLY A 102 12.01 9.14 0.79
CA GLY A 102 12.69 9.28 2.07
C GLY A 102 11.86 8.77 3.26
N TYR A 103 11.14 7.69 3.06
CA TYR A 103 10.37 7.06 4.14
C TYR A 103 11.29 6.34 5.11
N ASP A 104 10.94 6.40 6.39
CA ASP A 104 11.69 5.77 7.48
C ASP A 104 11.23 4.34 7.76
N LEU A 105 9.99 4.03 7.39
CA LEU A 105 9.35 2.75 7.65
C LEU A 105 8.30 2.44 6.58
N ILE A 106 8.28 1.19 6.12
CA ILE A 106 7.16 0.62 5.36
C ILE A 106 6.35 -0.25 6.31
N VAL A 107 5.04 -0.05 6.37
CA VAL A 107 4.12 -0.96 7.08
C VAL A 107 3.20 -1.61 6.05
N MET A 108 3.10 -2.91 6.09
CA MET A 108 2.27 -3.66 5.16
C MET A 108 1.75 -4.95 5.79
N GLY A 109 0.69 -5.49 5.22
CA GLY A 109 0.22 -6.82 5.57
C GLY A 109 1.24 -7.88 5.17
N SER A 110 1.33 -8.95 5.95
CA SER A 110 2.22 -10.08 5.62
C SER A 110 1.76 -10.85 4.37
N HIS A 111 0.47 -10.70 3.99
CA HIS A 111 -0.16 -11.31 2.82
C HIS A 111 -1.06 -10.28 2.14
N GLY A 112 -1.53 -10.60 0.95
CA GLY A 112 -2.48 -9.80 0.19
C GLY A 112 -3.63 -10.64 -0.35
N HIS A 113 -4.26 -10.16 -1.42
CA HIS A 113 -5.31 -10.90 -2.14
C HIS A 113 -4.77 -12.22 -2.72
N GLY A 114 -5.57 -13.28 -2.62
CA GLY A 114 -5.26 -14.59 -3.21
C GLY A 114 -4.08 -15.31 -2.58
N SER A 115 -3.61 -14.86 -1.43
CA SER A 115 -2.51 -15.50 -0.73
C SER A 115 -2.91 -16.88 -0.19
N LEU A 116 -2.01 -17.82 -0.35
CA LEU A 116 -2.16 -19.15 0.27
C LEU A 116 -1.95 -19.00 1.78
N VAL A 117 -2.95 -19.36 2.54
CA VAL A 117 -2.97 -19.25 4.02
C VAL A 117 -1.79 -20.01 4.68
N ASN A 118 -1.21 -20.94 3.96
CA ASN A 118 -0.12 -21.79 4.45
C ASN A 118 1.28 -21.16 4.26
N LEU A 119 1.39 -20.02 3.57
CA LEU A 119 2.66 -19.33 3.42
C LEU A 119 2.94 -18.44 4.61
N VAL A 120 4.17 -18.44 5.06
CA VAL A 120 4.62 -17.55 6.15
C VAL A 120 4.53 -16.09 5.74
N MET A 121 4.74 -15.79 4.46
CA MET A 121 4.77 -14.44 3.92
C MET A 121 4.30 -14.43 2.47
N GLY A 122 3.56 -13.38 2.08
CA GLY A 122 3.07 -13.19 0.72
C GLY A 122 4.16 -12.78 -0.27
N SER A 123 3.86 -12.90 -1.56
CA SER A 123 4.79 -12.59 -2.65
C SER A 123 5.21 -11.11 -2.67
N VAL A 124 4.28 -10.19 -2.47
CA VAL A 124 4.56 -8.75 -2.48
C VAL A 124 5.48 -8.36 -1.31
N ALA A 125 5.22 -8.88 -0.11
CA ALA A 125 6.09 -8.66 1.05
C ALA A 125 7.51 -9.18 0.79
N THR A 126 7.64 -10.35 0.19
CA THR A 126 8.93 -10.93 -0.21
C THR A 126 9.67 -10.02 -1.20
N GLU A 127 8.98 -9.50 -2.20
CA GLU A 127 9.57 -8.60 -3.20
C GLU A 127 10.01 -7.27 -2.58
N VAL A 128 9.21 -6.69 -1.69
CA VAL A 128 9.57 -5.45 -0.98
C VAL A 128 10.84 -5.67 -0.17
N LEU A 129 10.93 -6.75 0.58
CA LEU A 129 12.12 -7.07 1.38
C LEU A 129 13.39 -7.29 0.54
N LYS A 130 13.24 -7.80 -0.68
CA LYS A 130 14.37 -7.95 -1.61
C LYS A 130 14.83 -6.62 -2.20
N ALA A 131 13.89 -5.72 -2.49
CA ALA A 131 14.13 -4.52 -3.26
C ALA A 131 14.46 -3.30 -2.38
N SER A 132 13.92 -3.22 -1.17
CA SER A 132 14.03 -2.03 -0.31
C SER A 132 15.07 -2.17 0.79
N LYS A 133 15.76 -1.09 1.07
CA LYS A 133 16.61 -0.91 2.26
C LYS A 133 15.87 -0.24 3.42
N VAL A 134 14.67 0.28 3.16
CA VAL A 134 13.85 0.87 4.21
C VAL A 134 13.32 -0.25 5.11
N PRO A 135 13.35 -0.08 6.44
CA PRO A 135 12.77 -1.06 7.37
C PRO A 135 11.32 -1.37 7.05
N VAL A 136 10.92 -2.62 7.23
CA VAL A 136 9.57 -3.10 6.93
C VAL A 136 8.96 -3.74 8.17
N LEU A 137 7.78 -3.27 8.55
CA LEU A 137 6.94 -3.90 9.55
C LEU A 137 5.84 -4.70 8.84
N LEU A 138 5.80 -6.00 9.09
CA LEU A 138 4.77 -6.89 8.57
C LEU A 138 3.71 -7.15 9.63
N VAL A 139 2.46 -6.85 9.30
CA VAL A 139 1.29 -7.13 10.16
C VAL A 139 0.62 -8.41 9.68
N ARG A 140 0.43 -9.34 10.59
CA ARG A 140 -0.11 -10.68 10.30
C ARG A 140 -1.60 -10.75 10.55
#